data_d2159fd73679c350b1969708f5546aec
#
_entry.id   d2159fd73679c350b1969708f5546aec
#
_cell.length_a   1.000
_cell.length_b   1.000
_cell.length_c   1.000
_cell.angle_alpha   90.00
_cell.angle_beta   90.00
_cell.angle_gamma   90.00
#
_symmetry.space_group_name_H-M   'P 1'
#
loop_
_entity.id
_entity.type
_entity.pdbx_description
1 polymer ?
#
loop_
_entity_poly.entity_id
_entity_poly.type
_entity_poly.pdbx_seq_one_letter_code
_entity_poly.pdbx_strand_id
1 'polypeptide(L)'
;MTDRRDTALPAASQPGSRADRMMWATVDLVRRHWMFWLLLAGGLALRGIAQIAYEPALLFIDSKKYIFGTDFTNTIWGSFDPLGYSLLILRPILLAGRSLAYAALAQHVLGMVTAGALYALMVRRGVYRWLAALAVAPVLFDAYQLNAEQTIMPDVLFETLLVAGVVLLLWQRRPGLFLVILGGLALGASAPVRQVGEALIAPALIYVVFAAQGWRRRILHGAVLTACFALPIVGYMSYSAVIMQYGFELSNMGNAYLYGRAAHAADCATLKIPAVERPLCPNASVSASLGVDGLVNAPESPRVQYEPVNIYLGQVVDTNPWQKDLAYHVLRQQPLRVAGDIARDSVKIFALTRNTEQGDTPVSRWQFQFGYPYYPPGLTKHGWNSANKVFAKAGGGGPARVHWKADIALRYYQLHGGYTPGPVFLFGLLAGIGGIFTFRRRRDSSLALACLLITGCAVAVLLGADLYEFSWRYQLPALVTLPVAGAFGVTALVGFFRARARAQAQRSLTEAAGAVEAVESVGAMVSGEPVARERVAGERAAEVGDTADELAVAGSEQAAP
;
A
#
# COMPACT_ATOMS: atom_id res chain seq x y z
N MET A 1 -68.47 -34.24 -31.27
CA MET A 1 -67.58 -34.93 -30.36
C MET A 1 -66.16 -34.56 -30.80
N THR A 2 -65.62 -33.48 -30.22
CA THR A 2 -64.21 -33.02 -30.46
C THR A 2 -63.52 -32.95 -29.12
N ASP A 3 -62.61 -33.87 -28.95
CA ASP A 3 -61.77 -34.07 -27.77
C ASP A 3 -60.69 -32.95 -27.73
N ARG A 4 -60.81 -32.00 -26.80
CA ARG A 4 -59.77 -31.04 -26.47
C ARG A 4 -58.85 -31.67 -25.46
N ARG A 5 -57.67 -32.12 -25.89
CA ARG A 5 -56.59 -32.47 -25.00
C ARG A 5 -55.97 -31.19 -24.46
N ASP A 6 -56.21 -30.92 -23.21
CA ASP A 6 -55.49 -29.92 -22.44
C ASP A 6 -54.03 -30.38 -22.28
N THR A 7 -53.15 -29.77 -23.04
CA THR A 7 -51.70 -29.88 -22.80
C THR A 7 -51.34 -28.99 -21.61
N ALA A 8 -51.32 -29.58 -20.44
CA ALA A 8 -50.78 -28.94 -19.25
C ALA A 8 -49.28 -28.59 -19.46
N LEU A 9 -48.98 -27.32 -19.42
CA LEU A 9 -47.59 -26.81 -19.36
C LEU A 9 -46.92 -27.42 -18.14
N PRO A 10 -45.65 -27.89 -18.25
CA PRO A 10 -44.93 -28.43 -17.10
C PRO A 10 -44.80 -27.36 -16.03
N ALA A 11 -45.23 -27.69 -14.82
CA ALA A 11 -45.12 -26.85 -13.65
C ALA A 11 -43.68 -26.36 -13.47
N ALA A 12 -43.50 -25.06 -13.36
CA ALA A 12 -42.24 -24.45 -13.03
C ALA A 12 -41.68 -25.14 -11.79
N SER A 13 -40.47 -25.72 -11.91
CA SER A 13 -39.77 -26.42 -10.85
C SER A 13 -39.69 -25.51 -9.61
N GLN A 14 -40.19 -26.00 -8.48
CA GLN A 14 -40.12 -25.30 -7.20
C GLN A 14 -38.65 -24.95 -6.90
N PRO A 15 -38.40 -23.76 -6.35
CA PRO A 15 -37.03 -23.38 -6.03
C PRO A 15 -36.42 -24.41 -5.06
N GLY A 16 -35.31 -25.05 -5.46
CA GLY A 16 -34.57 -26.05 -4.72
C GLY A 16 -34.33 -25.66 -3.27
N SER A 17 -33.95 -26.64 -2.46
CA SER A 17 -33.71 -26.48 -1.02
C SER A 17 -32.81 -25.25 -0.71
N ARG A 18 -32.86 -24.78 0.53
CA ARG A 18 -31.97 -23.67 0.95
C ARG A 18 -30.49 -24.00 0.69
N ALA A 19 -30.12 -25.26 0.77
CA ALA A 19 -28.79 -25.79 0.45
C ALA A 19 -28.47 -25.68 -1.05
N ASP A 20 -29.43 -26.01 -1.93
CA ASP A 20 -29.24 -25.91 -3.39
C ASP A 20 -29.05 -24.46 -3.82
N ARG A 21 -29.84 -23.54 -3.27
CA ARG A 21 -29.68 -22.10 -3.54
C ARG A 21 -28.32 -21.58 -3.08
N MET A 22 -27.85 -21.99 -1.91
CA MET A 22 -26.52 -21.64 -1.42
C MET A 22 -25.42 -22.22 -2.30
N MET A 23 -25.54 -23.48 -2.70
CA MET A 23 -24.59 -24.16 -3.59
C MET A 23 -24.46 -23.43 -4.94
N TRP A 24 -25.61 -23.16 -5.60
CA TRP A 24 -25.61 -22.42 -6.88
C TRP A 24 -25.07 -21.00 -6.76
N ALA A 25 -25.40 -20.29 -5.68
CA ALA A 25 -24.84 -18.96 -5.41
C ALA A 25 -23.32 -19.01 -5.22
N THR A 26 -22.80 -20.04 -4.56
CA THR A 26 -21.35 -20.24 -4.38
C THR A 26 -20.65 -20.56 -5.69
N VAL A 27 -21.24 -21.46 -6.51
CA VAL A 27 -20.70 -21.82 -7.84
C VAL A 27 -20.67 -20.59 -8.75
N ASP A 28 -21.73 -19.79 -8.74
CA ASP A 28 -21.83 -18.58 -9.53
C ASP A 28 -20.81 -17.52 -9.06
N LEU A 29 -20.64 -17.35 -7.74
CA LEU A 29 -19.59 -16.49 -7.18
C LEU A 29 -18.19 -16.91 -7.63
N VAL A 30 -17.88 -18.21 -7.57
CA VAL A 30 -16.58 -18.74 -8.01
C VAL A 30 -16.39 -18.52 -9.51
N ARG A 31 -17.40 -18.82 -10.35
CA ARG A 31 -17.34 -18.58 -11.81
C ARG A 31 -17.12 -17.10 -12.13
N ARG A 32 -17.82 -16.21 -11.45
CA ARG A 32 -17.71 -14.75 -11.68
C ARG A 32 -16.33 -14.19 -11.30
N HIS A 33 -15.65 -14.80 -10.33
CA HIS A 33 -14.37 -14.34 -9.77
C HIS A 33 -13.24 -15.35 -9.97
N TRP A 34 -13.37 -16.26 -10.98
CA TRP A 34 -12.48 -17.40 -11.17
C TRP A 34 -10.99 -17.02 -11.23
N MET A 35 -10.66 -15.92 -11.92
CA MET A 35 -9.29 -15.43 -12.04
C MET A 35 -8.71 -15.06 -10.67
N PHE A 36 -9.47 -14.36 -9.84
CA PHE A 36 -9.04 -14.03 -8.49
C PHE A 36 -8.82 -15.28 -7.63
N TRP A 37 -9.75 -16.24 -7.69
CA TRP A 37 -9.61 -17.51 -6.94
C TRP A 37 -8.42 -18.32 -7.39
N LEU A 38 -8.11 -18.34 -8.68
CA LEU A 38 -6.92 -19.01 -9.22
C LEU A 38 -5.64 -18.34 -8.71
N LEU A 39 -5.54 -17.01 -8.76
CA LEU A 39 -4.40 -16.26 -8.25
C LEU A 39 -4.27 -16.45 -6.73
N LEU A 40 -5.38 -16.43 -6.00
CA LEU A 40 -5.39 -16.63 -4.55
C LEU A 40 -4.87 -18.04 -4.18
N ALA A 41 -5.30 -19.06 -4.90
CA ALA A 41 -4.82 -20.44 -4.71
C ALA A 41 -3.32 -20.58 -5.01
N GLY A 42 -2.82 -19.95 -6.08
CA GLY A 42 -1.39 -19.89 -6.39
C GLY A 42 -0.59 -19.17 -5.31
N GLY A 43 -1.08 -18.01 -4.84
CA GLY A 43 -0.48 -17.27 -3.74
C GLY A 43 -0.45 -18.04 -2.42
N LEU A 44 -1.51 -18.81 -2.13
CA LEU A 44 -1.57 -19.71 -0.96
C LEU A 44 -0.55 -20.85 -1.07
N ALA A 45 -0.40 -21.44 -2.25
CA ALA A 45 0.58 -22.50 -2.49
C ALA A 45 2.02 -22.01 -2.25
N LEU A 46 2.37 -20.82 -2.75
CA LEU A 46 3.68 -20.20 -2.51
C LEU A 46 3.94 -19.96 -1.02
N ARG A 47 2.93 -19.48 -0.28
CA ARG A 47 3.03 -19.28 1.18
C ARG A 47 3.20 -20.61 1.93
N GLY A 48 2.50 -21.64 1.51
CA GLY A 48 2.70 -23.00 2.04
C GLY A 48 4.13 -23.49 1.82
N ILE A 49 4.70 -23.26 0.63
CA ILE A 49 6.09 -23.59 0.33
C ILE A 49 7.05 -22.77 1.21
N ALA A 50 6.82 -21.45 1.37
CA ALA A 50 7.65 -20.59 2.20
C ALA A 50 7.63 -20.99 3.68
N GLN A 51 6.44 -21.34 4.20
CA GLN A 51 6.25 -21.80 5.58
C GLN A 51 7.00 -23.11 5.85
N ILE A 52 7.04 -24.01 4.87
CA ILE A 52 7.77 -25.30 4.97
C ILE A 52 9.26 -25.11 4.77
N ALA A 53 9.66 -24.15 3.91
CA ALA A 53 11.05 -23.96 3.54
C ALA A 53 11.93 -23.52 4.71
N TYR A 54 11.38 -22.70 5.62
CA TYR A 54 12.15 -22.06 6.69
C TYR A 54 11.40 -22.15 8.03
N GLU A 55 11.70 -23.17 8.82
CA GLU A 55 11.11 -23.36 10.14
C GLU A 55 12.02 -22.86 11.26
N PRO A 56 11.49 -22.13 12.27
CA PRO A 56 10.09 -21.71 12.45
C PRO A 56 9.75 -20.45 11.64
N ALA A 57 10.71 -19.61 11.30
CA ALA A 57 10.57 -18.39 10.52
C ALA A 57 11.94 -17.88 10.10
N LEU A 58 12.02 -17.01 9.09
CA LEU A 58 13.24 -16.28 8.79
C LEU A 58 13.49 -15.18 9.84
N LEU A 59 14.75 -14.95 10.15
CA LEU A 59 15.19 -13.84 10.97
C LEU A 59 16.06 -12.90 10.15
N PHE A 60 15.85 -11.62 10.40
CA PHE A 60 16.71 -10.53 9.95
C PHE A 60 17.42 -9.88 11.15
N ILE A 61 18.37 -8.96 10.91
CA ILE A 61 19.10 -8.27 11.99
C ILE A 61 18.12 -7.59 12.97
N ASP A 62 17.07 -6.99 12.45
CA ASP A 62 16.07 -6.27 13.23
C ASP A 62 15.08 -7.22 13.95
N SER A 63 14.95 -8.46 13.52
CA SER A 63 14.02 -9.42 14.14
C SER A 63 14.26 -9.58 15.64
N LYS A 64 15.54 -9.45 16.07
CA LYS A 64 15.89 -9.49 17.49
C LYS A 64 15.24 -8.38 18.29
N LYS A 65 15.23 -7.15 17.77
CA LYS A 65 14.60 -5.99 18.43
C LYS A 65 13.13 -6.29 18.73
N TYR A 66 12.40 -6.80 17.74
CA TYR A 66 10.97 -7.10 17.87
C TYR A 66 10.69 -8.26 18.82
N ILE A 67 11.51 -9.32 18.79
CA ILE A 67 11.35 -10.47 19.68
C ILE A 67 11.67 -10.08 21.13
N PHE A 68 12.76 -9.37 21.38
CA PHE A 68 13.12 -8.86 22.70
C PHE A 68 12.15 -7.78 23.18
N GLY A 69 11.58 -6.98 22.29
CA GLY A 69 10.56 -6.00 22.61
C GLY A 69 9.24 -6.59 23.12
N THR A 70 9.07 -7.91 23.08
CA THR A 70 7.94 -8.60 23.74
C THR A 70 8.12 -8.74 25.24
N ASP A 71 9.35 -8.60 25.74
CA ASP A 71 9.69 -8.69 27.16
C ASP A 71 9.90 -7.29 27.73
N PHE A 72 8.94 -6.81 28.52
CA PHE A 72 8.97 -5.46 29.10
C PHE A 72 10.09 -5.24 30.11
N THR A 73 10.79 -6.31 30.53
CA THR A 73 11.97 -6.19 31.41
C THR A 73 13.23 -5.80 30.65
N ASN A 74 13.23 -5.95 29.31
CA ASN A 74 14.34 -5.63 28.44
C ASN A 74 13.99 -4.47 27.51
N THR A 75 13.97 -3.27 28.07
CA THR A 75 13.47 -2.06 27.45
C THR A 75 14.38 -1.47 26.37
N ILE A 76 15.66 -1.78 26.39
CA ILE A 76 16.72 -1.17 25.54
C ILE A 76 16.40 -1.21 24.03
N TRP A 77 15.76 -2.28 23.55
CA TRP A 77 15.50 -2.47 22.13
C TRP A 77 14.37 -1.62 21.56
N GLY A 78 13.45 -1.15 22.40
CA GLY A 78 12.32 -0.32 21.98
C GLY A 78 12.67 1.12 21.63
N SER A 79 13.91 1.54 21.88
CA SER A 79 14.34 2.89 21.56
C SER A 79 14.71 3.07 20.08
N PHE A 80 15.11 2.00 19.39
CA PHE A 80 15.55 2.07 18.00
C PHE A 80 14.39 2.16 17.00
N ASP A 81 13.42 1.26 17.13
CA ASP A 81 12.27 1.18 16.25
C ASP A 81 10.98 1.07 17.06
N PRO A 82 9.86 1.56 16.55
CA PRO A 82 8.57 1.39 17.21
C PRO A 82 8.21 -0.10 17.39
N LEU A 83 7.72 -0.48 18.57
CA LEU A 83 7.40 -1.86 18.95
C LEU A 83 5.95 -2.29 18.67
N GLY A 84 5.21 -1.54 17.85
CA GLY A 84 3.82 -1.88 17.52
C GLY A 84 3.64 -3.30 16.98
N TYR A 85 4.57 -3.77 16.16
CA TYR A 85 4.58 -5.15 15.67
C TYR A 85 4.78 -6.18 16.81
N SER A 86 5.71 -5.90 17.72
CA SER A 86 5.94 -6.73 18.90
C SER A 86 4.71 -6.83 19.77
N LEU A 87 4.01 -5.71 19.98
CA LEU A 87 2.83 -5.63 20.84
C LEU A 87 1.60 -6.28 20.23
N LEU A 88 1.39 -6.11 18.92
CA LEU A 88 0.16 -6.54 18.23
C LEU A 88 0.23 -7.97 17.70
N ILE A 89 1.40 -8.45 17.30
CA ILE A 89 1.57 -9.78 16.68
C ILE A 89 2.39 -10.71 17.56
N LEU A 90 3.64 -10.34 17.87
CA LEU A 90 4.55 -11.30 18.51
C LEU A 90 4.15 -11.63 19.94
N ARG A 91 3.86 -10.62 20.74
CA ARG A 91 3.54 -10.82 22.17
C ARG A 91 2.31 -11.67 22.40
N PRO A 92 1.15 -11.45 21.74
CA PRO A 92 -0.01 -12.34 21.91
C PRO A 92 0.30 -13.79 21.54
N ILE A 93 1.05 -14.01 20.44
CA ILE A 93 1.41 -15.35 19.97
C ILE A 93 2.34 -16.06 20.98
N LEU A 94 3.37 -15.37 21.45
CA LEU A 94 4.35 -15.93 22.38
C LEU A 94 3.77 -16.16 23.77
N LEU A 95 2.91 -15.26 24.26
CA LEU A 95 2.19 -15.45 25.53
C LEU A 95 1.21 -16.61 25.48
N ALA A 96 0.63 -16.89 24.31
CA ALA A 96 -0.19 -18.10 24.10
C ALA A 96 0.65 -19.40 24.00
N GLY A 97 1.96 -19.34 24.27
CA GLY A 97 2.87 -20.50 24.20
C GLY A 97 3.11 -21.02 22.79
N ARG A 98 2.90 -20.17 21.76
CA ARG A 98 3.09 -20.52 20.34
C ARG A 98 4.49 -20.11 19.86
N SER A 99 4.97 -20.78 18.82
CA SER A 99 6.28 -20.51 18.25
C SER A 99 6.25 -19.38 17.22
N LEU A 100 7.43 -18.91 16.78
CA LEU A 100 7.56 -17.93 15.69
C LEU A 100 6.97 -18.41 14.36
N ALA A 101 6.78 -19.71 14.16
CA ALA A 101 6.08 -20.25 13.00
C ALA A 101 4.63 -19.73 12.90
N TYR A 102 3.96 -19.54 14.05
CA TYR A 102 2.62 -18.95 14.08
C TYR A 102 2.65 -17.44 13.78
N ALA A 103 3.76 -16.76 14.09
CA ALA A 103 3.92 -15.35 13.70
C ALA A 103 4.10 -15.23 12.18
N ALA A 104 4.94 -16.07 11.57
CA ALA A 104 5.08 -16.13 10.11
C ALA A 104 3.74 -16.53 9.43
N LEU A 105 3.05 -17.55 9.97
CA LEU A 105 1.72 -17.91 9.47
C LEU A 105 0.72 -16.75 9.55
N ALA A 106 0.71 -16.00 10.66
CA ALA A 106 -0.15 -14.84 10.80
C ALA A 106 0.18 -13.77 9.75
N GLN A 107 1.46 -13.54 9.44
CA GLN A 107 1.88 -12.62 8.38
C GLN A 107 1.43 -13.10 6.99
N HIS A 108 1.54 -14.38 6.68
CA HIS A 108 1.00 -14.96 5.44
C HIS A 108 -0.52 -14.77 5.33
N VAL A 109 -1.24 -14.99 6.42
CA VAL A 109 -2.70 -14.75 6.47
C VAL A 109 -3.02 -13.27 6.24
N LEU A 110 -2.27 -12.36 6.88
CA LEU A 110 -2.44 -10.91 6.67
C LEU A 110 -2.19 -10.52 5.22
N GLY A 111 -1.17 -11.06 4.54
CA GLY A 111 -0.92 -10.82 3.12
C GLY A 111 -2.09 -11.27 2.24
N MET A 112 -2.66 -12.46 2.51
CA MET A 112 -3.84 -12.99 1.80
C MET A 112 -5.09 -12.13 2.04
N VAL A 113 -5.33 -11.72 3.29
CA VAL A 113 -6.45 -10.84 3.66
C VAL A 113 -6.30 -9.47 2.99
N THR A 114 -5.09 -8.92 2.95
CA THR A 114 -4.78 -7.67 2.28
C THR A 114 -5.11 -7.73 0.79
N ALA A 115 -4.69 -8.79 0.08
CA ALA A 115 -5.03 -9.00 -1.32
C ALA A 115 -6.56 -9.13 -1.53
N GLY A 116 -7.24 -9.91 -0.67
CA GLY A 116 -8.70 -10.07 -0.70
C GLY A 116 -9.45 -8.77 -0.46
N ALA A 117 -9.03 -7.98 0.51
CA ALA A 117 -9.65 -6.69 0.83
C ALA A 117 -9.51 -5.66 -0.31
N LEU A 118 -8.30 -5.58 -0.92
CA LEU A 118 -8.06 -4.73 -2.08
C LEU A 118 -8.90 -5.16 -3.29
N TYR A 119 -8.96 -6.46 -3.58
CA TYR A 119 -9.80 -6.99 -4.64
C TYR A 119 -11.27 -6.64 -4.44
N ALA A 120 -11.81 -6.92 -3.24
CA ALA A 120 -13.19 -6.62 -2.89
C ALA A 120 -13.49 -5.12 -3.00
N LEU A 121 -12.61 -4.26 -2.52
CA LEU A 121 -12.72 -2.80 -2.66
C LEU A 121 -12.81 -2.38 -4.13
N MET A 122 -11.87 -2.85 -4.97
CA MET A 122 -11.82 -2.47 -6.39
C MET A 122 -13.09 -2.89 -7.13
N VAL A 123 -13.53 -4.14 -6.95
CA VAL A 123 -14.77 -4.64 -7.56
C VAL A 123 -16.01 -3.86 -7.07
N ARG A 124 -16.09 -3.59 -5.76
CA ARG A 124 -17.16 -2.78 -5.16
C ARG A 124 -17.22 -1.36 -5.74
N ARG A 125 -16.07 -0.81 -6.11
CA ARG A 125 -15.95 0.55 -6.69
C ARG A 125 -16.09 0.58 -8.21
N GLY A 126 -16.37 -0.57 -8.84
CA GLY A 126 -16.65 -0.68 -10.27
C GLY A 126 -15.42 -0.88 -11.16
N VAL A 127 -14.29 -1.30 -10.59
CA VAL A 127 -13.14 -1.77 -11.37
C VAL A 127 -13.47 -3.13 -11.98
N TYR A 128 -13.10 -3.36 -13.25
CA TYR A 128 -13.30 -4.65 -13.89
C TYR A 128 -12.62 -5.78 -13.11
N ARG A 129 -13.32 -6.92 -12.92
CA ARG A 129 -12.86 -8.04 -12.08
C ARG A 129 -11.48 -8.56 -12.47
N TRP A 130 -11.22 -8.70 -13.79
CA TRP A 130 -9.91 -9.13 -14.29
C TRP A 130 -8.81 -8.13 -13.96
N LEU A 131 -9.09 -6.82 -14.09
CA LEU A 131 -8.13 -5.76 -13.76
C LEU A 131 -7.87 -5.70 -12.25
N ALA A 132 -8.91 -5.88 -11.43
CA ALA A 132 -8.76 -5.98 -9.98
C ALA A 132 -7.95 -7.21 -9.57
N ALA A 133 -8.14 -8.37 -10.24
CA ALA A 133 -7.36 -9.56 -10.00
C ALA A 133 -5.87 -9.37 -10.38
N LEU A 134 -5.59 -8.76 -11.52
CA LEU A 134 -4.22 -8.42 -11.92
C LEU A 134 -3.56 -7.41 -10.98
N ALA A 135 -4.32 -6.42 -10.48
CA ALA A 135 -3.79 -5.42 -9.57
C ALA A 135 -3.39 -5.97 -8.20
N VAL A 136 -3.95 -7.09 -7.75
CA VAL A 136 -3.55 -7.77 -6.51
C VAL A 136 -2.52 -8.87 -6.71
N ALA A 137 -2.22 -9.26 -7.97
CA ALA A 137 -1.23 -10.27 -8.27
C ALA A 137 0.16 -9.96 -7.67
N PRO A 138 0.65 -8.70 -7.66
CA PRO A 138 1.89 -8.34 -6.97
C PRO A 138 1.92 -8.76 -5.49
N VAL A 139 0.85 -8.51 -4.74
CA VAL A 139 0.76 -8.91 -3.32
C VAL A 139 0.81 -10.43 -3.15
N LEU A 140 0.26 -11.17 -4.11
CA LEU A 140 0.16 -12.63 -4.04
C LEU A 140 1.44 -13.35 -4.46
N PHE A 141 2.19 -12.78 -5.43
CA PHE A 141 3.26 -13.48 -6.12
C PHE A 141 4.65 -12.85 -6.00
N ASP A 142 4.78 -11.60 -5.53
CA ASP A 142 6.11 -11.02 -5.38
C ASP A 142 6.92 -11.76 -4.31
N ALA A 143 8.07 -12.32 -4.71
CA ALA A 143 8.90 -13.13 -3.83
C ALA A 143 9.54 -12.34 -2.68
N TYR A 144 9.70 -11.01 -2.83
CA TYR A 144 10.16 -10.16 -1.74
C TYR A 144 9.07 -9.94 -0.70
N GLN A 145 7.80 -9.88 -1.14
CA GLN A 145 6.65 -9.90 -0.24
C GLN A 145 6.58 -11.21 0.53
N LEU A 146 6.73 -12.35 -0.16
CA LEU A 146 6.76 -13.68 0.47
C LEU A 146 7.91 -13.81 1.47
N ASN A 147 9.08 -13.27 1.13
CA ASN A 147 10.23 -13.24 2.05
C ASN A 147 9.94 -12.40 3.30
N ALA A 148 9.34 -11.21 3.12
CA ALA A 148 8.95 -10.36 4.24
C ALA A 148 7.87 -11.02 5.13
N GLU A 149 6.92 -11.74 4.53
CA GLU A 149 5.89 -12.50 5.27
C GLU A 149 6.47 -13.69 6.06
N GLN A 150 7.54 -14.34 5.56
CA GLN A 150 8.22 -15.41 6.28
C GLN A 150 9.21 -14.90 7.34
N THR A 151 9.64 -13.64 7.21
CA THR A 151 10.60 -13.01 8.14
C THR A 151 9.87 -12.34 9.29
N ILE A 152 10.39 -12.45 10.51
CA ILE A 152 9.85 -11.76 11.70
C ILE A 152 10.15 -10.26 11.60
N MET A 153 9.24 -9.52 10.92
CA MET A 153 9.40 -8.11 10.57
C MET A 153 8.06 -7.37 10.55
N PRO A 154 8.04 -6.05 10.75
CA PRO A 154 6.81 -5.26 10.88
C PRO A 154 6.12 -4.95 9.54
N ASP A 155 6.79 -5.20 8.39
CA ASP A 155 6.40 -4.71 7.07
C ASP A 155 4.98 -5.13 6.69
N VAL A 156 4.65 -6.39 6.84
CA VAL A 156 3.33 -6.95 6.45
C VAL A 156 2.19 -6.40 7.31
N LEU A 157 2.42 -6.21 8.62
CA LEU A 157 1.42 -5.58 9.49
C LEU A 157 1.21 -4.12 9.11
N PHE A 158 2.28 -3.40 8.80
CA PHE A 158 2.21 -2.02 8.31
C PHE A 158 1.36 -1.92 7.04
N GLU A 159 1.63 -2.74 6.03
CA GLU A 159 0.86 -2.79 4.78
C GLU A 159 -0.62 -3.13 5.03
N THR A 160 -0.87 -4.09 5.91
CA THR A 160 -2.24 -4.48 6.28
C THR A 160 -3.01 -3.33 6.92
N LEU A 161 -2.39 -2.58 7.83
CA LEU A 161 -3.01 -1.42 8.48
C LEU A 161 -3.25 -0.27 7.49
N LEU A 162 -2.28 0.01 6.62
CA LEU A 162 -2.44 0.96 5.52
C LEU A 162 -3.64 0.60 4.65
N VAL A 163 -3.69 -0.66 4.18
CA VAL A 163 -4.78 -1.15 3.33
C VAL A 163 -6.11 -1.15 4.07
N ALA A 164 -6.15 -1.56 5.34
CA ALA A 164 -7.36 -1.50 6.15
C ALA A 164 -7.92 -0.08 6.24
N GLY A 165 -7.07 0.91 6.51
CA GLY A 165 -7.46 2.31 6.54
C GLY A 165 -7.99 2.81 5.19
N VAL A 166 -7.29 2.52 4.10
CA VAL A 166 -7.71 2.88 2.74
C VAL A 166 -9.03 2.19 2.37
N VAL A 167 -9.18 0.89 2.66
CA VAL A 167 -10.42 0.14 2.39
C VAL A 167 -11.58 0.71 3.18
N LEU A 168 -11.41 1.02 4.46
CA LEU A 168 -12.45 1.61 5.30
C LEU A 168 -12.90 2.97 4.76
N LEU A 169 -11.96 3.86 4.45
CA LEU A 169 -12.25 5.17 3.90
C LEU A 169 -12.92 5.10 2.52
N LEU A 170 -12.53 4.14 1.68
CA LEU A 170 -13.08 3.98 0.33
C LEU A 170 -14.26 3.02 0.24
N TRP A 171 -14.68 2.33 1.32
CA TRP A 171 -15.75 1.33 1.26
C TRP A 171 -17.08 1.88 0.77
N GLN A 172 -17.37 3.14 1.10
CA GLN A 172 -18.49 3.90 0.60
C GLN A 172 -18.02 5.02 -0.32
N ARG A 173 -18.84 5.46 -1.27
CA ARG A 173 -18.50 6.61 -2.15
C ARG A 173 -18.23 7.89 -1.34
N ARG A 174 -18.87 8.01 -0.18
CA ARG A 174 -18.70 9.06 0.82
C ARG A 174 -18.66 8.39 2.19
N PRO A 175 -17.50 8.34 2.85
CA PRO A 175 -17.39 7.66 4.12
C PRO A 175 -18.27 8.33 5.18
N GLY A 176 -19.08 7.52 5.88
CA GLY A 176 -19.75 7.96 7.10
C GLY A 176 -18.75 8.14 8.24
N LEU A 177 -19.17 8.83 9.31
CA LEU A 177 -18.30 9.15 10.45
C LEU A 177 -17.66 7.90 11.06
N PHE A 178 -18.39 6.81 11.16
CA PHE A 178 -17.88 5.53 11.68
C PHE A 178 -16.70 4.99 10.85
N LEU A 179 -16.80 5.06 9.52
CA LEU A 179 -15.69 4.64 8.64
C LEU A 179 -14.49 5.60 8.71
N VAL A 180 -14.73 6.89 8.95
CA VAL A 180 -13.66 7.88 9.19
C VAL A 180 -12.92 7.59 10.49
N ILE A 181 -13.66 7.25 11.57
CA ILE A 181 -13.07 6.83 12.86
C ILE A 181 -12.19 5.60 12.67
N LEU A 182 -12.75 4.51 12.14
CA LEU A 182 -12.00 3.26 11.97
C LEU A 182 -10.83 3.41 10.99
N GLY A 183 -11.02 4.15 9.89
CA GLY A 183 -9.97 4.44 8.93
C GLY A 183 -8.83 5.26 9.55
N GLY A 184 -9.16 6.27 10.34
CA GLY A 184 -8.19 7.07 11.10
C GLY A 184 -7.40 6.23 12.11
N LEU A 185 -8.09 5.38 12.89
CA LEU A 185 -7.43 4.47 13.85
C LEU A 185 -6.50 3.48 13.14
N ALA A 186 -6.93 2.88 12.02
CA ALA A 186 -6.12 1.92 11.28
C ALA A 186 -4.85 2.58 10.69
N LEU A 187 -5.00 3.74 10.04
CA LEU A 187 -3.85 4.49 9.50
C LEU A 187 -2.94 4.98 10.62
N GLY A 188 -3.48 5.51 11.72
CA GLY A 188 -2.69 5.96 12.86
C GLY A 188 -1.94 4.82 13.55
N ALA A 189 -2.55 3.63 13.66
CA ALA A 189 -1.91 2.44 14.21
C ALA A 189 -0.74 1.92 13.36
N SER A 190 -0.62 2.34 12.10
CA SER A 190 0.51 1.98 11.26
C SER A 190 1.82 2.67 11.67
N ALA A 191 1.76 3.87 12.27
CA ALA A 191 2.94 4.63 12.69
C ALA A 191 3.72 3.96 13.84
N PRO A 192 3.10 3.46 14.92
CA PRO A 192 3.78 2.64 15.92
C PRO A 192 4.32 1.30 15.39
N VAL A 193 3.91 0.85 14.20
CA VAL A 193 4.47 -0.34 13.53
C VAL A 193 5.68 0.04 12.67
N ARG A 194 5.56 1.13 11.90
CA ARG A 194 6.64 1.74 11.11
C ARG A 194 6.44 3.25 11.06
N GLN A 195 7.44 4.01 11.49
CA GLN A 195 7.37 5.46 11.63
C GLN A 195 6.89 6.18 10.36
N VAL A 196 7.22 5.66 9.18
CA VAL A 196 6.74 6.22 7.89
C VAL A 196 5.21 6.30 7.79
N GLY A 197 4.49 5.56 8.62
CA GLY A 197 3.03 5.63 8.73
C GLY A 197 2.49 7.01 9.10
N GLU A 198 3.30 7.87 9.74
CA GLU A 198 2.92 9.26 10.04
C GLU A 198 2.57 10.06 8.78
N ALA A 199 3.23 9.77 7.66
CA ALA A 199 3.00 10.46 6.40
C ALA A 199 1.59 10.22 5.82
N LEU A 200 0.90 9.15 6.25
CA LEU A 200 -0.43 8.79 5.74
C LEU A 200 -1.54 9.77 6.13
N ILE A 201 -1.32 10.62 7.16
CA ILE A 201 -2.30 11.62 7.56
C ILE A 201 -2.61 12.61 6.44
N ALA A 202 -1.61 13.03 5.67
CA ALA A 202 -1.79 14.05 4.64
C ALA A 202 -2.74 13.60 3.51
N PRO A 203 -2.52 12.49 2.80
CA PRO A 203 -3.45 12.02 1.77
C PRO A 203 -4.82 11.64 2.32
N ALA A 204 -4.90 11.07 3.53
CA ALA A 204 -6.16 10.73 4.16
C ALA A 204 -6.99 11.97 4.52
N LEU A 205 -6.38 13.01 5.06
CA LEU A 205 -7.04 14.27 5.40
C LEU A 205 -7.54 14.98 4.14
N ILE A 206 -6.70 15.09 3.11
CA ILE A 206 -7.08 15.66 1.82
C ILE A 206 -8.30 14.90 1.26
N TYR A 207 -8.25 13.57 1.24
CA TYR A 207 -9.36 12.75 0.76
C TYR A 207 -10.66 13.02 1.53
N VAL A 208 -10.62 12.96 2.86
CA VAL A 208 -11.82 13.10 3.71
C VAL A 208 -12.45 14.49 3.56
N VAL A 209 -11.63 15.54 3.47
CA VAL A 209 -12.09 16.92 3.25
C VAL A 209 -12.79 17.07 1.90
N PHE A 210 -12.25 16.47 0.83
CA PHE A 210 -12.88 16.54 -0.49
C PHE A 210 -14.08 15.58 -0.65
N ALA A 211 -14.11 14.46 0.06
CA ALA A 211 -15.22 13.51 0.03
C ALA A 211 -16.46 14.01 0.79
N ALA A 212 -16.27 14.82 1.83
CA ALA A 212 -17.34 15.35 2.65
C ALA A 212 -18.08 16.52 1.95
N GLN A 213 -19.40 16.55 2.11
CA GLN A 213 -20.25 17.62 1.58
C GLN A 213 -20.59 18.67 2.65
N GLY A 214 -20.39 19.93 2.29
CA GLY A 214 -20.62 21.08 3.17
C GLY A 214 -19.48 21.30 4.17
N TRP A 215 -19.25 22.58 4.52
CA TRP A 215 -18.09 22.98 5.30
C TRP A 215 -18.06 22.37 6.73
N ARG A 216 -19.23 22.25 7.38
CA ARG A 216 -19.34 21.66 8.73
C ARG A 216 -18.91 20.20 8.75
N ARG A 217 -19.36 19.41 7.75
CA ARG A 217 -18.95 17.99 7.63
C ARG A 217 -17.47 17.86 7.28
N ARG A 218 -16.90 18.75 6.45
CA ARG A 218 -15.47 18.76 6.14
C ARG A 218 -14.62 18.95 7.39
N ILE A 219 -14.98 19.96 8.21
CA ILE A 219 -14.29 20.22 9.48
C ILE A 219 -14.47 19.03 10.43
N LEU A 220 -15.70 18.55 10.63
CA LEU A 220 -15.97 17.44 11.54
C LEU A 220 -15.21 16.17 11.14
N HIS A 221 -15.32 15.75 9.89
CA HIS A 221 -14.64 14.54 9.41
C HIS A 221 -13.11 14.70 9.44
N GLY A 222 -12.59 15.87 9.09
CA GLY A 222 -11.16 16.18 9.18
C GLY A 222 -10.64 16.13 10.62
N ALA A 223 -11.35 16.78 11.56
CA ALA A 223 -10.99 16.79 12.97
C ALA A 223 -11.05 15.38 13.59
N VAL A 224 -12.12 14.63 13.29
CA VAL A 224 -12.28 13.24 13.77
C VAL A 224 -11.21 12.33 13.18
N LEU A 225 -10.91 12.42 11.87
CA LEU A 225 -9.82 11.66 11.27
C LEU A 225 -8.50 11.96 11.99
N THR A 226 -8.17 13.23 12.17
CA THR A 226 -6.92 13.66 12.81
C THR A 226 -6.83 13.17 14.25
N ALA A 227 -7.89 13.30 15.03
CA ALA A 227 -7.93 12.81 16.41
C ALA A 227 -7.78 11.28 16.49
N CYS A 228 -8.51 10.54 15.64
CA CYS A 228 -8.44 9.08 15.60
C CYS A 228 -7.09 8.58 15.05
N PHE A 229 -6.48 9.31 14.12
CA PHE A 229 -5.14 9.03 13.64
C PHE A 229 -4.07 9.27 14.72
N ALA A 230 -4.19 10.37 15.46
CA ALA A 230 -3.24 10.71 16.51
C ALA A 230 -3.34 9.77 17.73
N LEU A 231 -4.52 9.20 18.00
CA LEU A 231 -4.76 8.41 19.21
C LEU A 231 -3.82 7.20 19.38
N PRO A 232 -3.60 6.31 18.39
CA PRO A 232 -2.63 5.22 18.51
C PRO A 232 -1.19 5.72 18.65
N ILE A 233 -0.83 6.81 17.98
CA ILE A 233 0.50 7.42 18.03
C ILE A 233 0.77 7.95 19.43
N VAL A 234 -0.11 8.80 19.94
CA VAL A 234 0.00 9.39 21.29
C VAL A 234 -0.04 8.28 22.36
N GLY A 235 -0.91 7.27 22.18
CA GLY A 235 -0.97 6.12 23.06
C GLY A 235 0.36 5.37 23.12
N TYR A 236 1.01 5.13 21.97
CA TYR A 236 2.32 4.50 21.93
C TYR A 236 3.42 5.39 22.52
N MET A 237 3.45 6.69 22.19
CA MET A 237 4.42 7.64 22.73
C MET A 237 4.28 7.77 24.25
N SER A 238 3.04 7.73 24.79
CA SER A 238 2.81 7.68 26.23
C SER A 238 3.32 6.38 26.85
N TYR A 239 3.11 5.24 26.18
CA TYR A 239 3.67 3.96 26.59
C TYR A 239 5.21 3.99 26.58
N SER A 240 5.82 4.58 25.54
CA SER A 240 7.27 4.78 25.44
C SER A 240 7.80 5.61 26.60
N ALA A 241 7.14 6.72 26.93
CA ALA A 241 7.57 7.61 28.01
C ALA A 241 7.39 7.01 29.41
N VAL A 242 6.24 6.36 29.67
CA VAL A 242 5.86 5.94 31.04
C VAL A 242 6.38 4.54 31.37
N ILE A 243 6.27 3.61 30.44
CA ILE A 243 6.60 2.19 30.67
C ILE A 243 8.04 1.86 30.25
N MET A 244 8.43 2.32 29.05
CA MET A 244 9.77 2.03 28.54
C MET A 244 10.82 3.05 29.01
N GLN A 245 10.40 4.23 29.46
CA GLN A 245 11.26 5.33 29.92
C GLN A 245 12.21 5.88 28.85
N TYR A 246 11.79 5.86 27.58
CA TYR A 246 12.58 6.37 26.44
C TYR A 246 12.26 7.80 26.02
N GLY A 247 11.23 8.40 26.61
CA GLY A 247 10.71 9.69 26.19
C GLY A 247 9.40 9.59 25.41
N PHE A 248 8.79 10.75 25.20
CA PHE A 248 7.52 10.87 24.49
C PHE A 248 7.78 10.93 22.97
N GLU A 249 8.18 9.79 22.39
CA GLU A 249 8.58 9.68 20.98
C GLU A 249 8.29 8.27 20.43
N LEU A 250 8.20 8.14 19.10
CA LEU A 250 8.03 6.84 18.43
C LEU A 250 9.35 6.07 18.37
N SER A 251 10.45 6.78 18.14
CA SER A 251 11.80 6.25 18.00
C SER A 251 12.79 7.38 18.29
N ASN A 252 13.92 7.07 18.89
CA ASN A 252 14.99 8.03 19.15
C ASN A 252 16.09 8.05 18.07
N MET A 253 15.88 7.32 16.97
CA MET A 253 16.83 7.27 15.84
C MET A 253 16.62 8.38 14.81
N GLY A 254 15.61 9.25 14.99
CA GLY A 254 15.25 10.27 14.00
C GLY A 254 16.38 11.22 13.64
N ASN A 255 17.15 11.68 14.63
CA ASN A 255 18.28 12.57 14.39
C ASN A 255 19.43 11.86 13.66
N ALA A 256 19.67 10.58 13.97
CA ALA A 256 20.72 9.79 13.33
C ALA A 256 20.41 9.56 11.84
N TYR A 257 19.17 9.23 11.50
CA TYR A 257 18.75 9.08 10.09
C TYR A 257 18.73 10.42 9.36
N LEU A 258 18.27 11.49 10.01
CA LEU A 258 18.34 12.83 9.46
C LEU A 258 19.79 13.23 9.14
N TYR A 259 20.71 12.94 10.06
CA TYR A 259 22.14 13.11 9.84
C TYR A 259 22.62 12.26 8.66
N GLY A 260 22.32 10.96 8.64
CA GLY A 260 22.74 10.05 7.57
C GLY A 260 22.37 10.56 6.19
N ARG A 261 21.09 10.95 5.99
CA ARG A 261 20.62 11.51 4.73
C ARG A 261 21.27 12.85 4.38
N ALA A 262 21.37 13.77 5.34
CA ALA A 262 21.98 15.07 5.11
C ALA A 262 23.50 14.93 4.81
N ALA A 263 24.23 14.14 5.59
CA ALA A 263 25.64 13.90 5.41
C ALA A 263 25.96 13.18 4.09
N HIS A 264 25.08 12.24 3.64
CA HIS A 264 25.23 11.58 2.35
C HIS A 264 25.17 12.56 1.19
N ALA A 265 24.23 13.52 1.23
CA ALA A 265 24.06 14.52 0.19
C ALA A 265 25.05 15.69 0.27
N ALA A 266 25.72 15.88 1.41
CA ALA A 266 26.52 17.07 1.70
C ALA A 266 27.78 17.19 0.84
N ASP A 267 28.04 18.41 0.39
CA ASP A 267 29.36 18.84 -0.07
C ASP A 267 30.09 19.52 1.08
N CYS A 268 30.89 18.74 1.81
CA CYS A 268 31.61 19.20 2.99
C CYS A 268 32.69 20.26 2.70
N ALA A 269 33.14 20.37 1.45
CA ALA A 269 34.14 21.37 1.06
C ALA A 269 33.56 22.79 1.02
N THR A 270 32.30 22.89 0.64
CA THR A 270 31.60 24.18 0.49
C THR A 270 30.70 24.52 1.68
N LEU A 271 30.45 23.55 2.58
CA LEU A 271 29.54 23.71 3.72
C LEU A 271 30.19 24.56 4.82
N LYS A 272 29.47 25.62 5.25
CA LYS A 272 29.88 26.49 6.35
C LYS A 272 29.31 25.96 7.66
N ILE A 273 30.14 25.31 8.46
CA ILE A 273 29.78 24.69 9.74
C ILE A 273 30.81 25.03 10.83
N PRO A 274 30.40 25.02 12.12
CA PRO A 274 31.31 25.14 13.26
C PRO A 274 32.40 24.07 13.23
N ALA A 275 33.57 24.39 13.82
CA ALA A 275 34.68 23.48 13.87
C ALA A 275 34.37 22.15 14.59
N VAL A 276 33.48 22.20 15.57
CA VAL A 276 33.01 21.02 16.34
C VAL A 276 32.19 20.04 15.51
N GLU A 277 31.52 20.48 14.46
CA GLU A 277 30.71 19.63 13.57
C GLU A 277 31.54 19.06 12.40
N ARG A 278 32.72 19.63 12.10
CA ARG A 278 33.56 19.20 10.97
C ARG A 278 33.92 17.71 10.98
N PRO A 279 34.21 17.08 12.12
CA PRO A 279 34.49 15.64 12.16
C PRO A 279 33.32 14.76 11.74
N LEU A 280 32.09 15.26 11.86
CA LEU A 280 30.87 14.53 11.43
C LEU A 280 30.62 14.60 9.91
N CYS A 281 31.32 15.49 9.20
CA CYS A 281 31.13 15.67 7.76
C CYS A 281 31.99 14.65 6.98
N PRO A 282 31.37 13.66 6.28
CA PRO A 282 32.12 12.64 5.56
C PRO A 282 32.82 13.23 4.33
N ASN A 283 33.94 12.64 3.93
CA ASN A 283 34.45 12.90 2.59
C ASN A 283 33.61 12.19 1.53
N ALA A 284 33.70 12.63 0.27
CA ALA A 284 32.85 12.14 -0.81
C ALA A 284 33.00 10.63 -1.07
N SER A 285 34.20 10.05 -0.87
CA SER A 285 34.44 8.62 -1.07
C SER A 285 33.78 7.78 0.04
N VAL A 286 33.87 8.22 1.28
CA VAL A 286 33.21 7.58 2.43
C VAL A 286 31.69 7.66 2.28
N SER A 287 31.17 8.84 1.93
CA SER A 287 29.74 9.03 1.69
C SER A 287 29.20 8.06 0.63
N ALA A 288 29.86 8.02 -0.54
CA ALA A 288 29.44 7.16 -1.65
C ALA A 288 29.56 5.66 -1.34
N SER A 289 30.54 5.25 -0.54
CA SER A 289 30.76 3.83 -0.20
C SER A 289 29.81 3.31 0.86
N LEU A 290 29.47 4.14 1.85
CA LEU A 290 28.64 3.74 2.99
C LEU A 290 27.15 3.90 2.72
N GLY A 291 26.76 4.88 1.89
CA GLY A 291 25.37 5.27 1.76
C GLY A 291 24.77 5.78 3.07
N VAL A 292 23.45 5.98 3.09
CA VAL A 292 22.77 6.55 4.26
C VAL A 292 22.81 5.59 5.45
N ASP A 293 22.47 4.32 5.26
CA ASP A 293 22.48 3.30 6.34
C ASP A 293 23.90 3.14 6.94
N GLY A 294 24.90 3.06 6.08
CA GLY A 294 26.28 2.96 6.54
C GLY A 294 26.76 4.20 7.28
N LEU A 295 26.36 5.41 6.87
CA LEU A 295 26.68 6.65 7.61
C LEU A 295 26.02 6.69 8.99
N VAL A 296 24.90 5.98 9.17
CA VAL A 296 24.25 5.84 10.49
C VAL A 296 24.92 4.75 11.33
N ASN A 297 25.26 3.60 10.75
CA ASN A 297 25.51 2.37 11.52
C ASN A 297 26.91 1.75 11.33
N ALA A 298 27.65 2.07 10.25
CA ALA A 298 28.93 1.41 9.97
C ALA A 298 30.06 1.93 10.89
N PRO A 299 30.99 1.06 11.30
CA PRO A 299 32.14 1.46 12.12
C PRO A 299 33.00 2.55 11.48
N GLU A 300 33.05 2.61 10.14
CA GLU A 300 33.81 3.58 9.35
C GLU A 300 33.09 4.94 9.23
N SER A 301 31.85 5.02 9.70
CA SER A 301 31.09 6.27 9.68
C SER A 301 31.73 7.32 10.59
N PRO A 302 31.85 8.58 10.14
CA PRO A 302 32.26 9.68 10.99
C PRO A 302 31.45 9.80 12.28
N ARG A 303 30.13 9.52 12.20
CA ARG A 303 29.23 9.50 13.35
C ARG A 303 29.69 8.49 14.40
N VAL A 304 29.92 7.25 13.99
CA VAL A 304 30.30 6.15 14.90
C VAL A 304 31.73 6.34 15.43
N GLN A 305 32.64 6.90 14.61
CA GLN A 305 34.00 7.19 15.04
C GLN A 305 34.07 8.36 16.02
N TYR A 306 33.23 9.36 15.84
CA TYR A 306 33.16 10.52 16.72
C TYR A 306 32.53 10.21 18.09
N GLU A 307 31.50 9.37 18.09
CA GLU A 307 30.88 8.80 19.29
C GLU A 307 30.73 7.30 19.11
N PRO A 308 31.70 6.49 19.55
CA PRO A 308 31.61 5.04 19.43
C PRO A 308 30.45 4.53 20.27
N VAL A 309 29.36 4.17 19.55
CA VAL A 309 28.17 3.62 20.16
C VAL A 309 28.20 2.13 20.04
N ASN A 310 28.09 1.45 21.14
CA ASN A 310 27.86 0.02 21.11
C ASN A 310 26.37 -0.29 21.13
N ILE A 311 25.76 -0.31 19.93
CA ILE A 311 24.35 -0.66 19.72
C ILE A 311 23.99 -1.99 20.41
N TYR A 312 24.96 -2.91 20.51
CA TYR A 312 24.75 -4.23 21.09
C TYR A 312 24.83 -4.25 22.61
N LEU A 313 25.37 -3.22 23.23
CA LEU A 313 25.40 -3.08 24.70
C LEU A 313 24.26 -2.22 25.24
N GLY A 314 23.30 -1.86 24.38
CA GLY A 314 22.13 -1.10 24.77
C GLY A 314 22.40 0.36 25.13
N GLN A 315 23.53 0.90 24.70
CA GLN A 315 23.78 2.32 24.78
C GLN A 315 23.00 3.01 23.68
N VAL A 316 21.94 3.66 24.09
CA VAL A 316 21.12 4.49 23.21
C VAL A 316 21.83 5.79 22.95
N VAL A 317 21.95 6.14 21.66
CA VAL A 317 22.76 7.28 21.36
C VAL A 317 22.18 8.06 20.19
N ASP A 318 21.22 8.86 20.50
CA ASP A 318 20.89 10.02 19.71
C ASP A 318 20.95 11.30 20.56
N THR A 319 21.92 11.35 21.46
CA THR A 319 22.09 12.48 22.37
C THR A 319 23.03 13.55 21.83
N ASN A 320 23.70 13.30 20.67
CA ASN A 320 24.61 14.28 20.12
C ASN A 320 23.86 15.36 19.32
N PRO A 321 23.71 16.58 19.87
CA PRO A 321 23.02 17.67 19.19
C PRO A 321 23.70 18.06 17.87
N TRP A 322 25.02 17.82 17.72
CA TRP A 322 25.76 18.21 16.52
C TRP A 322 25.38 17.41 15.28
N GLN A 323 24.88 16.17 15.42
CA GLN A 323 24.32 15.40 14.30
C GLN A 323 23.12 16.13 13.70
N LYS A 324 22.20 16.55 14.56
CA LYS A 324 21.03 17.33 14.17
C LYS A 324 21.40 18.69 13.60
N ASP A 325 22.35 19.39 14.25
CA ASP A 325 22.78 20.70 13.83
C ASP A 325 23.47 20.66 12.46
N LEU A 326 24.38 19.69 12.22
CA LEU A 326 24.97 19.44 10.91
C LEU A 326 23.89 19.20 9.85
N ALA A 327 22.92 18.34 10.13
CA ALA A 327 21.83 18.06 9.19
C ALA A 327 21.06 19.34 8.84
N TYR A 328 20.75 20.20 9.81
CA TYR A 328 20.11 21.49 9.55
C TYR A 328 20.98 22.46 8.76
N HIS A 329 22.29 22.47 9.00
CA HIS A 329 23.22 23.28 8.20
C HIS A 329 23.20 22.84 6.74
N VAL A 330 23.23 21.53 6.47
CA VAL A 330 23.13 20.98 5.11
C VAL A 330 21.78 21.32 4.47
N LEU A 331 20.67 21.08 5.16
CA LEU A 331 19.34 21.38 4.64
C LEU A 331 19.13 22.86 4.32
N ARG A 332 19.74 23.78 5.08
CA ARG A 332 19.65 25.22 4.85
C ARG A 332 20.57 25.71 3.73
N GLN A 333 21.78 25.17 3.63
CA GLN A 333 22.79 25.66 2.68
C GLN A 333 22.77 24.87 1.36
N GLN A 334 22.36 23.59 1.37
CA GLN A 334 22.43 22.70 0.21
C GLN A 334 21.09 21.94 -0.02
N PRO A 335 19.91 22.58 0.07
CA PRO A 335 18.61 21.87 -0.01
C PRO A 335 18.41 21.14 -1.33
N LEU A 336 18.89 21.68 -2.45
CA LEU A 336 18.75 21.06 -3.77
C LEU A 336 19.61 19.78 -3.90
N ARG A 337 20.73 19.68 -3.21
CA ARG A 337 21.53 18.46 -3.19
C ARG A 337 20.79 17.35 -2.46
N VAL A 338 20.23 17.66 -1.29
CA VAL A 338 19.42 16.70 -0.52
C VAL A 338 18.18 16.28 -1.32
N ALA A 339 17.47 17.22 -1.93
CA ALA A 339 16.31 16.92 -2.77
C ALA A 339 16.68 16.08 -4.00
N GLY A 340 17.82 16.37 -4.63
CA GLY A 340 18.34 15.59 -5.76
C GLY A 340 18.74 14.16 -5.38
N ASP A 341 19.30 13.98 -4.20
CA ASP A 341 19.66 12.67 -3.65
C ASP A 341 18.41 11.82 -3.37
N ILE A 342 17.42 12.38 -2.70
CA ILE A 342 16.11 11.74 -2.48
C ILE A 342 15.42 11.41 -3.80
N ALA A 343 15.43 12.32 -4.77
CA ALA A 343 14.81 12.09 -6.07
C ALA A 343 15.49 10.94 -6.84
N ARG A 344 16.83 10.83 -6.74
CA ARG A 344 17.58 9.71 -7.33
C ARG A 344 17.15 8.38 -6.71
N ASP A 345 17.02 8.31 -5.39
CA ASP A 345 16.55 7.14 -4.68
C ASP A 345 15.11 6.77 -5.08
N SER A 346 14.23 7.77 -5.13
CA SER A 346 12.80 7.55 -5.41
C SER A 346 12.51 7.03 -6.83
N VAL A 347 13.42 7.22 -7.80
CA VAL A 347 13.23 6.66 -9.15
C VAL A 347 13.72 5.23 -9.29
N LYS A 348 14.55 4.73 -8.38
CA LYS A 348 15.09 3.36 -8.42
C LYS A 348 14.00 2.30 -8.40
N ILE A 349 12.86 2.55 -7.75
CA ILE A 349 11.72 1.63 -7.71
C ILE A 349 11.16 1.30 -9.10
N PHE A 350 11.34 2.20 -10.08
CA PHE A 350 10.85 2.01 -11.45
C PHE A 350 11.80 1.22 -12.33
N ALA A 351 12.96 0.79 -11.81
CA ALA A 351 13.91 -0.03 -12.53
C ALA A 351 13.32 -1.41 -12.92
N LEU A 352 13.72 -1.93 -14.08
CA LEU A 352 13.26 -3.23 -14.56
C LEU A 352 13.71 -4.37 -13.65
N THR A 353 14.92 -4.26 -13.11
CA THR A 353 15.55 -5.25 -12.24
C THR A 353 15.90 -4.62 -10.89
N ARG A 354 15.88 -5.43 -9.84
CA ARG A 354 16.26 -5.01 -8.49
C ARG A 354 17.76 -5.23 -8.31
N ASN A 355 18.52 -4.16 -8.48
CA ASN A 355 19.97 -4.17 -8.34
C ASN A 355 20.40 -3.42 -7.07
N THR A 356 21.62 -3.69 -6.60
CA THR A 356 22.29 -2.92 -5.57
C THR A 356 23.18 -1.89 -6.25
N GLU A 357 22.97 -0.62 -5.99
CA GLU A 357 23.91 0.44 -6.34
C GLU A 357 24.91 0.66 -5.21
N GLN A 358 25.99 1.40 -5.48
CA GLN A 358 26.98 1.72 -4.47
C GLN A 358 26.34 2.56 -3.35
N GLY A 359 26.53 2.13 -2.10
CA GLY A 359 25.92 2.77 -0.94
C GLY A 359 24.53 2.27 -0.58
N ASP A 360 23.85 1.51 -1.45
CA ASP A 360 22.54 0.95 -1.14
C ASP A 360 22.64 -0.28 -0.22
N THR A 361 21.62 -0.49 0.57
CA THR A 361 21.41 -1.76 1.26
C THR A 361 21.37 -2.90 0.24
N PRO A 362 22.24 -3.92 0.33
CA PRO A 362 22.32 -4.97 -0.67
C PRO A 362 20.99 -5.70 -0.86
N VAL A 363 20.51 -5.80 -2.11
CA VAL A 363 19.27 -6.49 -2.46
C VAL A 363 19.27 -7.95 -2.02
N SER A 364 20.45 -8.57 -1.95
CA SER A 364 20.64 -9.96 -1.49
C SER A 364 20.18 -10.17 -0.04
N ARG A 365 20.10 -9.12 0.78
CA ARG A 365 19.57 -9.20 2.15
C ARG A 365 18.08 -9.58 2.18
N TRP A 366 17.35 -9.28 1.10
CA TRP A 366 15.90 -9.51 0.98
C TRP A 366 15.56 -10.68 0.07
N GLN A 367 16.58 -11.47 -0.30
CA GLN A 367 16.42 -12.67 -1.11
C GLN A 367 16.40 -13.92 -0.24
N PHE A 368 15.61 -14.90 -0.64
CA PHE A 368 15.67 -16.23 -0.06
C PHE A 368 17.10 -16.78 -0.18
N GLN A 369 17.64 -17.32 0.91
CA GLN A 369 19.01 -17.81 0.99
C GLN A 369 19.04 -19.32 0.87
N PHE A 370 20.15 -19.88 0.36
CA PHE A 370 20.40 -21.31 0.47
C PHE A 370 20.76 -21.64 1.92
N GLY A 371 19.97 -22.49 2.52
CA GLY A 371 20.11 -22.78 3.93
C GLY A 371 19.50 -21.68 4.82
N TYR A 372 19.73 -21.80 6.12
CA TYR A 372 19.21 -20.82 7.06
C TYR A 372 19.98 -19.51 6.94
N PRO A 373 19.29 -18.37 6.81
CA PRO A 373 19.96 -17.08 6.56
C PRO A 373 20.98 -16.77 7.63
N TYR A 374 22.17 -16.50 7.17
CA TYR A 374 23.32 -16.23 7.97
C TYR A 374 23.69 -14.73 7.92
N TYR A 375 23.89 -14.14 9.08
CA TYR A 375 24.28 -12.75 9.17
C TYR A 375 25.79 -12.54 9.13
N PRO A 376 26.26 -11.31 8.73
CA PRO A 376 27.66 -11.03 8.47
C PRO A 376 28.63 -11.51 9.55
N PRO A 377 29.89 -11.83 9.21
CA PRO A 377 30.86 -12.52 10.09
C PRO A 377 31.11 -11.92 11.46
N GLY A 378 30.95 -10.62 11.65
CA GLY A 378 31.12 -9.95 12.95
C GLY A 378 30.05 -10.28 14.01
N LEU A 379 28.86 -10.74 13.57
CA LEU A 379 27.74 -11.14 14.43
C LEU A 379 27.66 -12.64 14.68
N THR A 380 28.55 -13.43 14.07
CA THR A 380 28.34 -14.81 13.72
C THR A 380 28.46 -15.81 14.82
N LYS A 381 29.51 -15.78 15.63
CA LYS A 381 29.68 -16.79 16.68
C LYS A 381 28.81 -16.53 17.91
N HIS A 382 28.62 -15.27 18.27
CA HIS A 382 27.84 -14.89 19.45
C HIS A 382 26.36 -14.62 19.08
N GLY A 383 26.09 -14.07 17.89
CA GLY A 383 24.75 -13.75 17.43
C GLY A 383 23.90 -14.98 17.12
N TRP A 384 24.46 -16.01 16.54
CA TRP A 384 23.75 -17.24 16.18
C TRP A 384 23.39 -18.09 17.38
N ASN A 385 24.32 -18.22 18.34
CA ASN A 385 24.02 -18.83 19.63
C ASN A 385 22.97 -18.01 20.41
N SER A 386 22.97 -16.69 20.25
CA SER A 386 21.93 -15.81 20.80
C SER A 386 20.60 -16.02 20.09
N ALA A 387 20.57 -16.20 18.76
CA ALA A 387 19.36 -16.49 18.03
C ALA A 387 18.72 -17.80 18.47
N ASN A 388 19.51 -18.86 18.64
CA ASN A 388 19.00 -20.14 19.16
C ASN A 388 18.44 -20.00 20.59
N LYS A 389 19.07 -19.20 21.45
CA LYS A 389 18.54 -18.86 22.78
C LYS A 389 17.25 -18.01 22.68
N VAL A 390 17.20 -17.09 21.74
CA VAL A 390 15.99 -16.30 21.46
C VAL A 390 14.85 -17.20 20.96
N PHE A 391 15.15 -18.13 20.04
CA PHE A 391 14.15 -19.09 19.61
C PHE A 391 13.68 -20.00 20.74
N ALA A 392 14.58 -20.48 21.58
CA ALA A 392 14.23 -21.28 22.76
C ALA A 392 13.38 -20.48 23.76
N LYS A 393 13.74 -19.22 24.05
CA LYS A 393 12.98 -18.31 24.91
C LYS A 393 11.63 -17.95 24.32
N ALA A 394 11.53 -17.79 22.99
CA ALA A 394 10.29 -17.50 22.30
C ALA A 394 9.40 -18.73 22.07
N GLY A 395 9.72 -19.87 22.67
CA GLY A 395 8.96 -21.10 22.48
C GLY A 395 9.11 -21.71 21.10
N GLY A 396 10.23 -21.42 20.41
CA GLY A 396 10.49 -21.84 19.02
C GLY A 396 10.70 -23.35 18.82
N GLY A 397 10.70 -24.16 19.87
CA GLY A 397 10.57 -25.62 19.81
C GLY A 397 11.61 -26.37 19.00
N GLY A 398 12.89 -26.03 19.13
CA GLY A 398 13.96 -26.78 18.46
C GLY A 398 14.84 -25.91 17.56
N PRO A 399 15.89 -26.49 16.97
CA PRO A 399 16.78 -25.75 16.08
C PRO A 399 16.03 -25.37 14.80
N ALA A 400 16.39 -24.21 14.25
CA ALA A 400 15.92 -23.76 12.95
C ALA A 400 16.21 -24.83 11.88
N ARG A 401 15.24 -25.10 11.03
CA ARG A 401 15.33 -26.12 9.98
C ARG A 401 15.06 -25.49 8.63
N VAL A 402 15.83 -25.93 7.63
CA VAL A 402 15.61 -25.55 6.23
C VAL A 402 15.30 -26.77 5.41
N HIS A 403 14.22 -26.69 4.65
CA HIS A 403 13.86 -27.73 3.70
C HIS A 403 14.51 -27.41 2.35
N TRP A 404 15.66 -28.02 2.06
CA TRP A 404 16.55 -27.68 0.96
C TRP A 404 15.92 -27.67 -0.44
N LYS A 405 14.87 -28.45 -0.71
CA LYS A 405 14.16 -28.42 -2.00
C LYS A 405 13.26 -27.19 -2.13
N ALA A 406 12.68 -26.77 -1.03
CA ALA A 406 11.75 -25.65 -1.01
C ALA A 406 12.51 -24.31 -1.03
N ASP A 407 13.64 -24.21 -0.32
CA ASP A 407 14.46 -22.98 -0.35
C ASP A 407 15.09 -22.74 -1.73
N ILE A 408 15.61 -23.80 -2.38
CA ILE A 408 16.11 -23.72 -3.76
C ILE A 408 15.00 -23.26 -4.71
N ALA A 409 13.81 -23.84 -4.60
CA ALA A 409 12.68 -23.48 -5.47
C ALA A 409 12.27 -22.01 -5.28
N LEU A 410 12.17 -21.52 -4.04
CA LEU A 410 11.84 -20.13 -3.73
C LEU A 410 12.90 -19.16 -4.21
N ARG A 411 14.18 -19.49 -3.99
CA ARG A 411 15.29 -18.66 -4.46
C ARG A 411 15.35 -18.62 -5.99
N TYR A 412 15.19 -19.78 -6.65
CA TYR A 412 15.13 -19.83 -8.11
C TYR A 412 13.97 -18.99 -8.64
N TYR A 413 12.77 -19.14 -8.06
CA TYR A 413 11.60 -18.33 -8.39
C TYR A 413 11.91 -16.84 -8.25
N GLN A 414 12.48 -16.40 -7.13
CA GLN A 414 12.79 -14.99 -6.87
C GLN A 414 13.79 -14.41 -7.86
N LEU A 415 14.82 -15.15 -8.22
CA LEU A 415 15.89 -14.68 -9.10
C LEU A 415 15.50 -14.70 -10.60
N HIS A 416 14.49 -15.51 -10.96
CA HIS A 416 14.07 -15.67 -12.37
C HIS A 416 12.70 -15.04 -12.66
N GLY A 417 12.41 -13.90 -12.05
CA GLY A 417 11.24 -13.10 -12.38
C GLY A 417 10.06 -13.21 -11.42
N GLY A 418 10.22 -13.88 -10.28
CA GLY A 418 9.21 -13.94 -9.21
C GLY A 418 9.06 -12.62 -8.44
N TYR A 419 9.22 -11.49 -9.10
CA TYR A 419 9.04 -10.16 -8.50
C TYR A 419 8.34 -9.22 -9.48
N THR A 420 7.73 -8.18 -8.94
CA THR A 420 7.04 -7.16 -9.73
C THR A 420 8.05 -6.20 -10.35
N PRO A 421 8.13 -6.08 -11.68
CA PRO A 421 9.06 -5.17 -12.33
C PRO A 421 8.62 -3.71 -12.16
N GLY A 422 9.60 -2.80 -12.04
CA GLY A 422 9.37 -1.37 -11.81
C GLY A 422 8.43 -0.66 -12.80
N PRO A 423 8.41 -0.98 -14.09
CA PRO A 423 7.44 -0.41 -15.02
C PRO A 423 5.96 -0.60 -14.64
N VAL A 424 5.62 -1.66 -13.91
CA VAL A 424 4.26 -1.86 -13.37
C VAL A 424 3.93 -0.77 -12.35
N PHE A 425 4.88 -0.42 -11.49
CA PHE A 425 4.72 0.65 -10.52
C PHE A 425 4.63 2.03 -11.19
N LEU A 426 5.47 2.28 -12.19
CA LEU A 426 5.41 3.53 -12.96
C LEU A 426 4.05 3.69 -13.66
N PHE A 427 3.59 2.64 -14.35
CA PHE A 427 2.25 2.63 -14.95
C PHE A 427 1.16 2.88 -13.92
N GLY A 428 1.23 2.22 -12.77
CA GLY A 428 0.29 2.40 -11.65
C GLY A 428 0.24 3.84 -11.16
N LEU A 429 1.41 4.45 -10.97
CA LEU A 429 1.54 5.85 -10.56
C LEU A 429 0.95 6.80 -11.60
N LEU A 430 1.36 6.67 -12.86
CA LEU A 430 0.90 7.56 -13.95
C LEU A 430 -0.61 7.43 -14.21
N ALA A 431 -1.14 6.20 -14.20
CA ALA A 431 -2.57 5.98 -14.36
C ALA A 431 -3.35 6.52 -13.14
N GLY A 432 -2.85 6.33 -11.92
CA GLY A 432 -3.42 6.89 -10.71
C GLY A 432 -3.50 8.42 -10.75
N ILE A 433 -2.40 9.08 -11.11
CA ILE A 433 -2.34 10.54 -11.31
C ILE A 433 -3.33 10.96 -12.41
N GLY A 434 -3.34 10.26 -13.56
CA GLY A 434 -4.30 10.52 -14.64
C GLY A 434 -5.75 10.41 -14.17
N GLY A 435 -6.05 9.43 -13.31
CA GLY A 435 -7.36 9.27 -12.69
C GLY A 435 -7.78 10.46 -11.81
N ILE A 436 -6.85 11.09 -11.09
CA ILE A 436 -7.12 12.29 -10.27
C ILE A 436 -7.61 13.45 -11.16
N PHE A 437 -7.01 13.65 -12.33
CA PHE A 437 -7.40 14.74 -13.24
C PHE A 437 -8.82 14.59 -13.82
N THR A 438 -9.48 13.43 -13.69
CA THR A 438 -10.89 13.27 -14.06
C THR A 438 -11.84 13.99 -13.10
N PHE A 439 -11.38 14.45 -11.92
CA PHE A 439 -12.16 15.12 -10.88
C PHE A 439 -12.89 16.38 -11.37
N ARG A 440 -12.23 17.21 -12.17
CA ARG A 440 -12.74 18.53 -12.56
C ARG A 440 -13.94 18.54 -13.52
N ARG A 441 -14.31 17.38 -14.10
CA ARG A 441 -15.27 17.32 -15.23
C ARG A 441 -16.51 16.47 -15.01
N ARG A 442 -16.75 15.92 -13.79
CA ARG A 442 -17.89 15.03 -13.52
C ARG A 442 -18.62 15.31 -12.21
N ARG A 443 -19.96 15.11 -12.25
CA ARG A 443 -20.83 15.07 -11.06
C ARG A 443 -20.48 13.91 -10.10
N ASP A 444 -19.91 12.80 -10.60
CA ASP A 444 -19.44 11.68 -9.79
C ASP A 444 -17.89 11.63 -9.78
N SER A 445 -17.32 12.27 -8.78
CA SER A 445 -15.87 12.35 -8.57
C SER A 445 -15.31 11.21 -7.69
N SER A 446 -16.11 10.19 -7.40
CA SER A 446 -15.75 9.17 -6.38
C SER A 446 -14.55 8.31 -6.76
N LEU A 447 -14.34 8.00 -8.06
CA LEU A 447 -13.16 7.28 -8.53
C LEU A 447 -11.91 8.16 -8.53
N ALA A 448 -12.03 9.44 -8.90
CA ALA A 448 -10.92 10.38 -8.84
C ALA A 448 -10.41 10.58 -7.40
N LEU A 449 -11.34 10.63 -6.43
CA LEU A 449 -10.99 10.68 -5.01
C LEU A 449 -10.35 9.37 -4.51
N ALA A 450 -10.76 8.22 -5.04
CA ALA A 450 -10.08 6.96 -4.74
C ALA A 450 -8.65 6.96 -5.29
N CYS A 451 -8.44 7.43 -6.51
CA CYS A 451 -7.10 7.63 -7.08
C CYS A 451 -6.27 8.59 -6.22
N LEU A 452 -6.85 9.71 -5.76
CA LEU A 452 -6.18 10.68 -4.90
C LEU A 452 -5.68 10.03 -3.60
N LEU A 453 -6.55 9.29 -2.90
CA LEU A 453 -6.17 8.66 -1.63
C LEU A 453 -5.07 7.61 -1.85
N ILE A 454 -5.27 6.66 -2.78
CA ILE A 454 -4.35 5.53 -2.94
C ILE A 454 -2.99 6.00 -3.50
N THR A 455 -3.01 6.85 -4.54
CA THR A 455 -1.78 7.42 -5.10
C THR A 455 -1.08 8.32 -4.09
N GLY A 456 -1.85 9.12 -3.34
CA GLY A 456 -1.32 9.96 -2.26
C GLY A 456 -0.67 9.14 -1.15
N CYS A 457 -1.29 8.03 -0.72
CA CYS A 457 -0.68 7.11 0.26
C CYS A 457 0.59 6.45 -0.29
N ALA A 458 0.59 6.02 -1.57
CA ALA A 458 1.79 5.47 -2.21
C ALA A 458 2.94 6.48 -2.18
N VAL A 459 2.70 7.69 -2.70
CA VAL A 459 3.71 8.74 -2.75
C VAL A 459 4.20 9.11 -1.34
N ALA A 460 3.28 9.28 -0.37
CA ALA A 460 3.65 9.64 1.00
C ALA A 460 4.55 8.60 1.67
N VAL A 461 4.24 7.30 1.52
CA VAL A 461 5.03 6.23 2.14
C VAL A 461 6.37 6.02 1.42
N LEU A 462 6.38 6.03 0.09
CA LEU A 462 7.61 5.80 -0.69
C LEU A 462 8.59 6.96 -0.52
N LEU A 463 8.13 8.22 -0.68
CA LEU A 463 8.97 9.39 -0.41
C LEU A 463 9.37 9.48 1.06
N GLY A 464 8.46 9.12 1.98
CA GLY A 464 8.76 9.07 3.40
C GLY A 464 9.86 8.06 3.74
N ALA A 465 9.90 6.92 3.06
CA ALA A 465 10.98 5.94 3.18
C ALA A 465 12.29 6.48 2.59
N ASP A 466 12.25 7.06 1.40
CA ASP A 466 13.43 7.58 0.69
C ASP A 466 14.01 8.85 1.34
N LEU A 467 13.24 9.55 2.19
CA LEU A 467 13.77 10.60 3.06
C LEU A 467 14.81 10.06 4.06
N TYR A 468 14.68 8.79 4.47
CA TYR A 468 15.65 8.13 5.33
C TYR A 468 16.72 7.43 4.49
N GLU A 469 16.36 6.37 3.78
CA GLU A 469 17.26 5.64 2.89
C GLU A 469 16.48 4.87 1.82
N PHE A 470 17.15 4.56 0.70
CA PHE A 470 16.60 3.62 -0.27
C PHE A 470 16.90 2.18 0.15
N SER A 471 15.87 1.36 0.21
CA SER A 471 15.97 -0.09 0.34
C SER A 471 14.82 -0.77 -0.38
N TRP A 472 15.08 -1.83 -1.13
CA TRP A 472 14.03 -2.60 -1.81
C TRP A 472 12.95 -3.12 -0.86
N ARG A 473 13.28 -3.35 0.42
CA ARG A 473 12.32 -3.67 1.47
C ARG A 473 11.36 -2.51 1.74
N TYR A 474 11.88 -1.28 1.81
CA TYR A 474 11.06 -0.11 2.11
C TYR A 474 10.12 0.26 0.95
N GLN A 475 10.35 -0.32 -0.24
CA GLN A 475 9.49 -0.18 -1.40
C GLN A 475 8.33 -1.21 -1.45
N LEU A 476 8.27 -2.18 -0.54
CA LEU A 476 7.18 -3.18 -0.51
C LEU A 476 5.76 -2.58 -0.46
N PRO A 477 5.50 -1.47 0.25
CA PRO A 477 4.19 -0.82 0.21
C PRO A 477 3.70 -0.40 -1.20
N ALA A 478 4.62 -0.31 -2.18
CA ALA A 478 4.24 -0.10 -3.58
C ALA A 478 3.39 -1.25 -4.13
N LEU A 479 3.60 -2.49 -3.67
CA LEU A 479 2.85 -3.67 -4.11
C LEU A 479 1.35 -3.59 -3.79
N VAL A 480 1.01 -3.01 -2.64
CA VAL A 480 -0.37 -2.85 -2.17
C VAL A 480 -1.02 -1.54 -2.61
N THR A 481 -0.25 -0.60 -3.17
CA THR A 481 -0.74 0.74 -3.49
C THR A 481 -0.72 1.05 -4.99
N LEU A 482 0.43 0.99 -5.66
CA LEU A 482 0.59 1.47 -7.03
C LEU A 482 -0.21 0.67 -8.08
N PRO A 483 -0.23 -0.68 -8.09
CA PRO A 483 -1.07 -1.43 -9.03
C PRO A 483 -2.57 -1.16 -8.82
N VAL A 484 -2.98 -0.97 -7.57
CA VAL A 484 -4.36 -0.63 -7.20
C VAL A 484 -4.70 0.79 -7.66
N ALA A 485 -3.81 1.77 -7.47
CA ALA A 485 -3.94 3.13 -8.01
C ALA A 485 -4.10 3.09 -9.55
N GLY A 486 -3.30 2.26 -10.21
CA GLY A 486 -3.37 2.01 -11.65
C GLY A 486 -4.74 1.48 -12.09
N ALA A 487 -5.27 0.48 -11.41
CA ALA A 487 -6.57 -0.09 -11.71
C ALA A 487 -7.72 0.92 -11.55
N PHE A 488 -7.71 1.71 -10.48
CA PHE A 488 -8.65 2.82 -10.31
C PHE A 488 -8.47 3.90 -11.38
N GLY A 489 -7.22 4.26 -11.67
CA GLY A 489 -6.88 5.28 -12.66
C GLY A 489 -7.36 4.92 -14.06
N VAL A 490 -7.06 3.71 -14.53
CA VAL A 490 -7.55 3.18 -15.82
C VAL A 490 -9.08 3.20 -15.86
N THR A 491 -9.74 2.74 -14.80
CA THR A 491 -11.21 2.72 -14.74
C THR A 491 -11.79 4.14 -14.81
N ALA A 492 -11.20 5.10 -14.09
CA ALA A 492 -11.61 6.49 -14.12
C ALA A 492 -11.43 7.13 -15.50
N LEU A 493 -10.27 6.91 -16.14
CA LEU A 493 -9.94 7.44 -17.46
C LEU A 493 -10.85 6.85 -18.54
N VAL A 494 -11.00 5.52 -18.59
CA VAL A 494 -11.92 4.86 -19.54
C VAL A 494 -13.35 5.38 -19.37
N GLY A 495 -13.81 5.47 -18.13
CA GLY A 495 -15.11 6.06 -17.83
C GLY A 495 -15.24 7.52 -18.28
N PHE A 496 -14.18 8.32 -18.13
CA PHE A 496 -14.15 9.71 -18.59
C PHE A 496 -14.22 9.82 -20.12
N PHE A 497 -13.40 9.07 -20.86
CA PHE A 497 -13.40 9.12 -22.32
C PHE A 497 -14.70 8.60 -22.93
N ARG A 498 -15.27 7.52 -22.39
CA ARG A 498 -16.59 7.01 -22.84
C ARG A 498 -17.71 8.04 -22.67
N ALA A 499 -17.74 8.75 -21.54
CA ALA A 499 -18.74 9.78 -21.34
C ALA A 499 -18.53 11.01 -22.24
N ARG A 500 -17.29 11.37 -22.55
CA ARG A 500 -16.98 12.44 -23.49
C ARG A 500 -17.44 12.08 -24.90
N ALA A 501 -17.16 10.85 -25.35
CA ALA A 501 -17.62 10.35 -26.64
C ALA A 501 -19.16 10.34 -26.77
N ARG A 502 -19.86 9.87 -25.71
CA ARG A 502 -21.33 9.90 -25.68
C ARG A 502 -21.87 11.34 -25.73
N ALA A 503 -21.31 12.27 -24.96
CA ALA A 503 -21.73 13.66 -24.97
C ALA A 503 -21.47 14.34 -26.34
N GLN A 504 -20.43 13.96 -27.03
CA GLN A 504 -20.11 14.47 -28.37
C GLN A 504 -21.07 13.90 -29.40
N ALA A 505 -21.38 12.58 -29.37
CA ALA A 505 -22.37 11.97 -30.24
C ALA A 505 -23.78 12.56 -30.01
N GLN A 506 -24.13 12.84 -28.76
CA GLN A 506 -25.42 13.46 -28.46
C GLN A 506 -25.53 14.89 -28.96
N ARG A 507 -24.44 15.69 -28.93
CA ARG A 507 -24.41 17.03 -29.51
C ARG A 507 -24.55 16.98 -31.04
N SER A 508 -23.83 16.11 -31.71
CA SER A 508 -23.96 15.96 -33.17
C SER A 508 -25.38 15.52 -33.61
N LEU A 509 -26.03 14.66 -32.84
CA LEU A 509 -27.42 14.29 -33.09
C LEU A 509 -28.41 15.47 -32.88
N THR A 510 -28.20 16.27 -31.84
CA THR A 510 -29.00 17.47 -31.58
C THR A 510 -28.81 18.53 -32.68
N GLU A 511 -27.56 18.73 -33.12
CA GLU A 511 -27.22 19.64 -34.23
C GLU A 511 -27.84 19.17 -35.55
N ALA A 512 -27.78 17.86 -35.83
CA ALA A 512 -28.43 17.28 -37.03
C ALA A 512 -29.98 17.43 -36.99
N ALA A 513 -30.59 17.18 -35.83
CA ALA A 513 -32.04 17.37 -35.64
C ALA A 513 -32.46 18.84 -35.83
N GLY A 514 -31.67 19.79 -35.26
CA GLY A 514 -31.93 21.21 -35.45
C GLY A 514 -31.74 21.68 -36.91
N ALA A 515 -30.78 21.08 -37.66
CA ALA A 515 -30.61 21.37 -39.06
C ALA A 515 -31.80 20.86 -39.92
N VAL A 516 -32.34 19.67 -39.60
CA VAL A 516 -33.55 19.14 -40.25
C VAL A 516 -34.75 20.05 -39.97
N GLU A 517 -34.99 20.48 -38.73
CA GLU A 517 -36.03 21.41 -38.36
C GLU A 517 -35.92 22.77 -39.07
N ALA A 518 -34.68 23.26 -39.22
CA ALA A 518 -34.40 24.50 -39.96
C ALA A 518 -34.73 24.34 -41.46
N VAL A 519 -34.40 23.20 -42.08
CA VAL A 519 -34.73 22.90 -43.49
C VAL A 519 -36.26 22.74 -43.68
N GLU A 520 -36.97 22.06 -42.78
CA GLU A 520 -38.41 21.94 -42.80
C GLU A 520 -39.10 23.29 -42.62
N SER A 521 -38.59 24.17 -41.73
CA SER A 521 -39.13 25.51 -41.54
C SER A 521 -38.94 26.42 -42.77
N VAL A 522 -37.81 26.32 -43.46
CA VAL A 522 -37.54 27.04 -44.73
C VAL A 522 -38.44 26.49 -45.85
N GLY A 523 -38.60 25.15 -45.92
CA GLY A 523 -39.52 24.49 -46.88
C GLY A 523 -40.97 24.94 -46.70
N ALA A 524 -41.45 25.05 -45.48
CA ALA A 524 -42.79 25.55 -45.14
C ALA A 524 -42.96 27.05 -45.48
N MET A 525 -41.95 27.88 -45.35
CA MET A 525 -41.98 29.28 -45.78
C MET A 525 -42.05 29.45 -47.31
N VAL A 526 -41.41 28.53 -48.05
CA VAL A 526 -41.41 28.57 -49.52
C VAL A 526 -42.74 28.00 -50.11
N SER A 527 -43.37 27.05 -49.46
CA SER A 527 -44.65 26.43 -49.91
C SER A 527 -45.89 27.19 -49.52
N GLY A 528 -45.83 28.19 -48.68
CA GLY A 528 -46.98 29.03 -48.27
C GLY A 528 -48.03 28.31 -47.43
N GLU A 529 -47.77 27.12 -46.91
CA GLU A 529 -48.70 26.37 -46.05
C GLU A 529 -48.59 26.82 -44.57
N PRO A 530 -49.71 27.03 -43.87
CA PRO A 530 -49.68 27.41 -42.46
C PRO A 530 -49.22 26.22 -41.60
N VAL A 531 -48.11 26.37 -40.91
CA VAL A 531 -47.58 25.37 -39.98
C VAL A 531 -48.52 25.22 -38.78
N ALA A 532 -49.21 24.08 -38.68
CA ALA A 532 -49.99 23.71 -37.51
C ALA A 532 -49.01 23.39 -36.34
N ARG A 533 -48.67 24.39 -35.54
CA ARG A 533 -47.63 24.38 -34.49
C ARG A 533 -47.96 23.54 -33.24
N GLU A 534 -49.11 22.90 -33.10
CA GLU A 534 -49.54 22.35 -31.80
C GLU A 534 -49.60 20.81 -31.65
N ARG A 535 -49.47 20.03 -32.73
CA ARG A 535 -49.60 18.54 -32.60
C ARG A 535 -48.29 17.74 -32.71
N VAL A 536 -47.25 18.27 -33.33
CA VAL A 536 -46.02 17.50 -33.61
C VAL A 536 -45.05 17.52 -32.43
N ALA A 537 -45.08 18.53 -31.54
CA ALA A 537 -44.20 18.61 -30.39
C ALA A 537 -44.54 17.57 -29.28
N GLY A 538 -45.80 17.15 -29.16
CA GLY A 538 -46.23 16.19 -28.16
C GLY A 538 -45.94 14.73 -28.52
N GLU A 539 -46.09 14.35 -29.79
CA GLU A 539 -45.87 12.96 -30.24
C GLU A 539 -44.40 12.62 -30.41
N ARG A 540 -43.56 13.55 -30.87
CA ARG A 540 -42.10 13.30 -31.01
C ARG A 540 -41.35 13.34 -29.69
N ALA A 541 -41.83 14.06 -28.67
CA ALA A 541 -41.26 13.99 -27.32
C ALA A 541 -41.55 12.64 -26.65
N ALA A 542 -42.63 11.98 -26.98
CA ALA A 542 -42.95 10.63 -26.50
C ALA A 542 -42.11 9.55 -27.22
N GLU A 543 -41.93 9.66 -28.55
CA GLU A 543 -41.14 8.70 -29.33
C GLU A 543 -39.62 8.77 -29.03
N VAL A 544 -39.06 9.96 -28.77
CA VAL A 544 -37.65 10.12 -28.36
C VAL A 544 -37.43 9.68 -26.90
N GLY A 545 -38.48 9.77 -26.06
CA GLY A 545 -38.46 9.22 -24.71
C GLY A 545 -38.40 7.69 -24.70
N ASP A 546 -39.24 7.03 -25.53
CA ASP A 546 -39.31 5.57 -25.62
C ASP A 546 -38.03 4.95 -26.23
N THR A 547 -37.45 5.55 -27.25
CA THR A 547 -36.18 5.04 -27.84
C THR A 547 -34.96 5.29 -26.93
N ALA A 548 -35.01 6.32 -26.09
CA ALA A 548 -33.95 6.55 -25.09
C ALA A 548 -34.03 5.55 -23.93
N ASP A 549 -35.23 5.15 -23.54
CA ASP A 549 -35.43 4.12 -22.52
C ASP A 549 -35.18 2.70 -23.06
N GLU A 550 -35.53 2.36 -24.32
CA GLU A 550 -35.15 1.09 -24.94
C GLU A 550 -33.62 0.94 -25.10
N LEU A 551 -32.90 1.99 -25.47
CA LEU A 551 -31.44 1.97 -25.54
C LEU A 551 -30.78 1.94 -24.15
N ALA A 552 -31.45 2.49 -23.12
CA ALA A 552 -30.98 2.38 -21.74
C ALA A 552 -31.20 0.98 -21.17
N VAL A 553 -32.32 0.32 -21.51
CA VAL A 553 -32.61 -1.06 -21.10
C VAL A 553 -31.74 -2.07 -21.84
N ALA A 554 -31.50 -1.93 -23.14
CA ALA A 554 -30.58 -2.79 -23.90
C ALA A 554 -29.12 -2.65 -23.46
N GLY A 555 -28.70 -1.45 -23.00
CA GLY A 555 -27.38 -1.23 -22.44
C GLY A 555 -27.22 -1.78 -21.01
N SER A 556 -28.29 -2.01 -20.27
CA SER A 556 -28.28 -2.60 -18.94
C SER A 556 -28.32 -4.13 -18.94
N GLU A 557 -28.90 -4.77 -19.94
CA GLU A 557 -28.93 -6.24 -20.07
C GLU A 557 -27.60 -6.84 -20.52
N GLN A 558 -26.74 -6.10 -21.22
CA GLN A 558 -25.37 -6.56 -21.54
C GLN A 558 -24.32 -6.25 -20.45
N ALA A 559 -24.69 -5.58 -19.37
CA ALA A 559 -23.78 -5.21 -18.27
C ALA A 559 -24.05 -5.93 -16.95
N ALA A 560 -24.87 -6.97 -16.92
CA ALA A 560 -25.05 -7.87 -15.79
C ALA A 560 -24.96 -9.33 -16.28
N PRO A 561 -24.37 -10.18 -15.46
CA PRO A 561 -23.29 -10.05 -14.45
C PRO A 561 -21.94 -10.59 -14.87
#